data_0380634bcb252952f60f57e222446b1a
#
_entry.id   0380634bcb252952f60f57e222446b1a
#
_cell.length_a   1.000
_cell.length_b   1.000
_cell.length_c   1.000
_cell.angle_alpha   90.00
_cell.angle_beta   90.00
_cell.angle_gamma   90.00
#
_symmetry.space_group_name_H-M   'P 1'
#
loop_
_entity.id
_entity.type
_entity.pdbx_description
1 polymer ?
#
loop_
_entity_poly.entity_id
_entity_poly.type
_entity_poly.pdbx_seq_one_letter_code
_entity_poly.pdbx_strand_id
1 'polypeptide(L)'
;MSHKDLKAKQTKKLIGRTIFYLFIVFIIMVILLPIYFLLSISFMSDQEAYDWPVPLGLSFRSEFKIEPVLGTSEYLISVYSRSQEEYISLIQGSKIDQMSEFLRNKTNCNVSEEKLNEAIVEVNALYETNSEKIDSLTEDISSLEKKILSLNQNIIKAKRNLSIVEGRESMEAVEEQLRADLKEYESEKQSVSLEIKEKKSELTPLNSTSFQVFKNLFANYVTFFKVTRDSIPALMRSIQVALFTVFIALTIGGMSGYAFARYAFKGKNVLKLSTLFVRMFPGIAIAMPMVIILAEMGFYDKPIGLSLVYSVGQIALTIWITASIFMGIPVELEEAAQVFGRTRVGAFIHITLPLALPGLAASAMYAFIGSWAETAQAIVLTQFNPTFPVVVYQTMVGAKGMVNLIAAGGVTMALPAVLFTILIRKYILQMWGGVKV
;
A
#
# COMPACT_ATOMS: atom_id res chain seq x y z
N MET A 1 49.63 22.22 21.09
CA MET A 1 48.35 21.48 21.14
C MET A 1 48.67 20.07 21.57
N SER A 2 48.19 19.63 22.73
CA SER A 2 48.55 18.31 23.30
C SER A 2 47.96 17.16 22.44
N HIS A 3 48.66 16.03 22.42
CA HIS A 3 48.19 14.81 21.71
C HIS A 3 46.80 14.35 22.20
N LYS A 4 46.41 14.69 23.43
CA LYS A 4 45.08 14.50 24.02
C LYS A 4 44.00 15.37 23.34
N ASP A 5 44.33 16.64 23.02
CA ASP A 5 43.40 17.58 22.40
C ASP A 5 43.08 17.19 20.96
N LEU A 6 44.06 16.63 20.22
CA LEU A 6 43.89 16.13 18.87
C LEU A 6 42.98 14.88 18.83
N LYS A 7 43.19 13.93 19.76
CA LYS A 7 42.32 12.74 19.89
C LYS A 7 40.88 13.12 20.26
N ALA A 8 40.69 14.03 21.22
CA ALA A 8 39.38 14.50 21.64
C ALA A 8 38.65 15.20 20.48
N LYS A 9 39.35 15.99 19.65
CA LYS A 9 38.77 16.66 18.47
C LYS A 9 38.41 15.66 17.37
N GLN A 10 39.21 14.61 17.16
CA GLN A 10 38.90 13.53 16.22
C GLN A 10 37.69 12.69 16.67
N THR A 11 37.62 12.36 17.97
CA THR A 11 36.50 11.62 18.55
C THR A 11 35.18 12.41 18.44
N LYS A 12 35.20 13.73 18.76
CA LYS A 12 34.03 14.61 18.58
C LYS A 12 33.59 14.68 17.11
N LYS A 13 34.54 14.74 16.17
CA LYS A 13 34.24 14.75 14.73
C LYS A 13 33.65 13.40 14.26
N LEU A 14 34.14 12.28 14.81
CA LEU A 14 33.63 10.94 14.52
C LEU A 14 32.20 10.77 15.06
N ILE A 15 31.97 11.15 16.33
CA ILE A 15 30.65 11.12 16.96
C ILE A 15 29.64 11.97 16.17
N GLY A 16 30.03 13.20 15.78
CA GLY A 16 29.18 14.07 14.97
C GLY A 16 28.80 13.45 13.62
N ARG A 17 29.79 12.79 12.96
CA ARG A 17 29.52 12.05 11.71
C ARG A 17 28.56 10.86 11.92
N THR A 18 28.79 10.09 12.98
CA THR A 18 27.93 8.94 13.30
C THR A 18 26.50 9.38 13.58
N ILE A 19 26.31 10.44 14.39
CA ILE A 19 24.97 10.99 14.66
C ILE A 19 24.32 11.48 13.36
N PHE A 20 25.07 12.15 12.49
CA PHE A 20 24.55 12.62 11.20
C PHE A 20 24.10 11.47 10.29
N TYR A 21 24.89 10.39 10.18
CA TYR A 21 24.48 9.22 9.40
C TYR A 21 23.30 8.49 10.01
N LEU A 22 23.24 8.36 11.34
CA LEU A 22 22.08 7.78 12.03
C LEU A 22 20.80 8.60 11.77
N PHE A 23 20.93 9.92 11.76
CA PHE A 23 19.80 10.81 11.43
C PHE A 23 19.33 10.65 9.98
N ILE A 24 20.28 10.54 9.03
CA ILE A 24 19.94 10.26 7.62
C ILE A 24 19.23 8.91 7.50
N VAL A 25 19.75 7.84 8.13
CA VAL A 25 19.14 6.50 8.11
C VAL A 25 17.74 6.55 8.72
N PHE A 26 17.55 7.28 9.82
CA PHE A 26 16.23 7.47 10.42
C PHE A 26 15.25 8.15 9.47
N ILE A 27 15.66 9.24 8.80
CA ILE A 27 14.81 9.91 7.80
C ILE A 27 14.44 8.96 6.65
N ILE A 28 15.43 8.23 6.12
CA ILE A 28 15.20 7.25 5.05
C ILE A 28 14.21 6.18 5.52
N MET A 29 14.36 5.67 6.73
CA MET A 29 13.45 4.67 7.31
C MET A 29 12.02 5.21 7.39
N VAL A 30 11.83 6.43 7.90
CA VAL A 30 10.50 7.07 7.99
C VAL A 30 9.86 7.24 6.62
N ILE A 31 10.64 7.63 5.60
CA ILE A 31 10.13 7.80 4.23
C ILE A 31 9.79 6.46 3.58
N LEU A 32 10.60 5.42 3.81
CA LEU A 32 10.38 4.10 3.21
C LEU A 32 9.30 3.27 3.92
N LEU A 33 8.97 3.58 5.16
CA LEU A 33 8.02 2.83 5.97
C LEU A 33 6.63 2.71 5.31
N PRO A 34 5.98 3.78 4.81
CA PRO A 34 4.69 3.66 4.13
C PRO A 34 4.77 2.82 2.85
N ILE A 35 5.88 2.94 2.10
CA ILE A 35 6.11 2.15 0.88
C ILE A 35 6.26 0.67 1.24
N TYR A 36 7.00 0.36 2.30
CA TYR A 36 7.16 -0.99 2.82
C TYR A 36 5.81 -1.60 3.22
N PHE A 37 4.98 -0.85 3.96
CA PHE A 37 3.64 -1.32 4.33
C PHE A 37 2.76 -1.57 3.11
N LEU A 38 2.75 -0.66 2.15
CA LEU A 38 2.00 -0.85 0.90
C LEU A 38 2.42 -2.12 0.16
N LEU A 39 3.74 -2.34 0.03
CA LEU A 39 4.29 -3.55 -0.57
C LEU A 39 3.92 -4.79 0.24
N SER A 40 4.09 -4.76 1.56
CA SER A 40 3.76 -5.90 2.43
C SER A 40 2.28 -6.29 2.30
N ILE A 41 1.37 -5.33 2.42
CA ILE A 41 -0.08 -5.58 2.32
C ILE A 41 -0.46 -6.11 0.94
N SER A 42 0.21 -5.66 -0.13
CA SER A 42 -0.07 -6.14 -1.50
C SER A 42 0.21 -7.64 -1.70
N PHE A 43 1.03 -8.25 -0.84
CA PHE A 43 1.35 -9.67 -0.85
C PHE A 43 0.61 -10.48 0.23
N MET A 44 -0.10 -9.81 1.15
CA MET A 44 -0.87 -10.47 2.21
C MET A 44 -2.15 -11.09 1.65
N SER A 45 -2.60 -12.16 2.29
CA SER A 45 -3.94 -12.68 2.05
C SER A 45 -5.01 -11.71 2.58
N ASP A 46 -6.26 -11.91 2.17
CA ASP A 46 -7.40 -11.14 2.67
C ASP A 46 -7.46 -11.17 4.22
N GLN A 47 -7.24 -12.33 4.80
CA GLN A 47 -7.25 -12.50 6.25
C GLN A 47 -6.09 -11.77 6.93
N GLU A 48 -4.86 -11.95 6.47
CA GLU A 48 -3.69 -11.30 7.08
C GLU A 48 -3.72 -9.77 7.01
N ALA A 49 -4.35 -9.22 5.96
CA ALA A 49 -4.48 -7.77 5.79
C ALA A 49 -5.41 -7.12 6.84
N TYR A 50 -6.26 -7.93 7.49
CA TYR A 50 -7.17 -7.48 8.56
C TYR A 50 -6.76 -7.95 9.95
N ASP A 51 -5.72 -8.77 10.07
CA ASP A 51 -5.19 -9.17 11.36
C ASP A 51 -4.64 -7.95 12.11
N TRP A 52 -4.93 -7.85 13.41
CA TRP A 52 -4.39 -6.80 14.24
C TRP A 52 -3.62 -7.38 15.43
N PRO A 53 -2.36 -6.96 15.67
CA PRO A 53 -1.56 -6.01 14.88
C PRO A 53 -1.18 -6.57 13.51
N VAL A 54 -1.09 -5.69 12.49
CA VAL A 54 -0.69 -6.10 11.13
C VAL A 54 0.72 -6.73 11.19
N PRO A 55 0.91 -7.95 10.67
CA PRO A 55 2.20 -8.62 10.73
C PRO A 55 3.27 -7.84 9.93
N LEU A 56 4.38 -7.49 10.61
CA LEU A 56 5.44 -6.64 10.04
C LEU A 56 6.28 -7.32 8.95
N GLY A 57 6.24 -8.65 8.84
CA GLY A 57 7.07 -9.41 7.91
C GLY A 57 6.29 -10.07 6.79
N LEU A 58 6.87 -10.12 5.59
CA LEU A 58 6.34 -10.94 4.50
C LEU A 58 6.35 -12.41 4.89
N SER A 59 5.23 -13.09 4.66
CA SER A 59 5.11 -14.54 4.79
C SER A 59 5.01 -15.19 3.43
N PHE A 60 5.92 -16.10 3.16
CA PHE A 60 5.93 -16.89 1.93
C PHE A 60 5.16 -18.21 2.05
N ARG A 61 4.78 -18.58 3.29
CA ARG A 61 4.03 -19.81 3.58
C ARG A 61 2.91 -19.50 4.56
N SER A 62 1.81 -20.23 4.44
CA SER A 62 0.79 -20.32 5.47
C SER A 62 0.77 -21.72 6.03
N GLU A 63 0.55 -21.82 7.33
CA GLU A 63 0.38 -23.08 8.05
C GLU A 63 -1.11 -23.26 8.32
N PHE A 64 -1.62 -24.41 7.91
CA PHE A 64 -3.00 -24.82 8.10
C PHE A 64 -3.06 -25.97 9.08
N LYS A 65 -4.07 -25.95 9.94
CA LYS A 65 -4.43 -27.03 10.84
C LYS A 65 -5.78 -27.59 10.40
N ILE A 66 -5.89 -28.89 10.32
CA ILE A 66 -7.14 -29.60 10.05
C ILE A 66 -7.49 -30.47 11.24
N GLU A 67 -8.76 -30.45 11.63
CA GLU A 67 -9.30 -31.27 12.71
C GLU A 67 -10.69 -31.75 12.35
N PRO A 68 -11.10 -32.98 12.73
CA PRO A 68 -12.42 -33.50 12.51
C PRO A 68 -13.42 -32.83 13.46
N VAL A 69 -14.62 -32.58 12.99
CA VAL A 69 -15.72 -32.07 13.82
C VAL A 69 -16.46 -33.25 14.43
N LEU A 70 -16.32 -33.40 15.74
CA LEU A 70 -16.88 -34.54 16.46
C LEU A 70 -18.37 -34.69 16.24
N GLY A 71 -18.82 -35.92 15.94
CA GLY A 71 -20.22 -36.23 15.69
C GLY A 71 -20.72 -35.91 14.26
N THR A 72 -19.85 -35.45 13.38
CA THR A 72 -20.16 -35.15 11.98
C THR A 72 -19.11 -35.76 11.05
N SER A 73 -19.36 -35.79 9.74
CA SER A 73 -18.36 -36.14 8.72
C SER A 73 -17.67 -34.90 8.14
N GLU A 74 -17.56 -33.84 8.94
CA GLU A 74 -16.99 -32.56 8.52
C GLU A 74 -15.63 -32.34 9.16
N TYR A 75 -14.81 -31.51 8.50
CA TYR A 75 -13.51 -31.08 8.98
C TYR A 75 -13.49 -29.57 9.15
N LEU A 76 -12.85 -29.12 10.22
CA LEU A 76 -12.55 -27.72 10.47
C LEU A 76 -11.11 -27.43 10.02
N ILE A 77 -10.95 -26.46 9.13
CA ILE A 77 -9.65 -25.98 8.69
C ILE A 77 -9.41 -24.60 9.29
N SER A 78 -8.30 -24.49 9.98
CA SER A 78 -7.81 -23.26 10.60
C SER A 78 -6.47 -22.86 9.99
N VAL A 79 -6.16 -21.55 9.98
CA VAL A 79 -4.84 -21.04 9.56
C VAL A 79 -4.15 -20.37 10.75
N TYR A 80 -2.85 -20.55 10.84
CA TYR A 80 -2.06 -19.91 11.88
C TYR A 80 -1.92 -18.40 11.61
N SER A 81 -2.45 -17.58 12.53
CA SER A 81 -2.27 -16.13 12.53
C SER A 81 -1.00 -15.77 13.30
N ARG A 82 -0.05 -15.13 12.60
CA ARG A 82 1.22 -14.68 13.20
C ARG A 82 1.05 -13.48 14.12
N SER A 83 -0.04 -12.74 13.98
CA SER A 83 -0.33 -11.56 14.80
C SER A 83 -0.97 -11.93 16.13
N GLN A 84 -1.81 -12.98 16.14
CA GLN A 84 -2.52 -13.46 17.32
C GLN A 84 -1.82 -14.66 17.96
N GLU A 85 -0.83 -15.23 17.29
CA GLU A 85 -0.08 -16.43 17.70
C GLU A 85 -1.00 -17.64 17.96
N GLU A 86 -2.12 -17.71 17.22
CA GLU A 86 -3.12 -18.77 17.34
C GLU A 86 -3.69 -19.19 15.97
N TYR A 87 -4.38 -20.34 15.95
CA TYR A 87 -5.08 -20.83 14.76
C TYR A 87 -6.48 -20.23 14.69
N ILE A 88 -6.77 -19.55 13.58
CA ILE A 88 -8.07 -18.94 13.29
C ILE A 88 -8.85 -19.88 12.35
N SER A 89 -10.07 -20.24 12.74
CA SER A 89 -10.94 -21.08 11.94
C SER A 89 -11.36 -20.37 10.65
N LEU A 90 -11.20 -21.08 9.52
CA LEU A 90 -11.52 -20.54 8.19
C LEU A 90 -12.78 -21.11 7.59
N ILE A 91 -12.88 -22.44 7.57
CA ILE A 91 -13.98 -23.16 6.94
C ILE A 91 -14.23 -24.48 7.65
N GLN A 92 -15.51 -24.85 7.75
CA GLN A 92 -15.96 -26.17 8.14
C GLN A 92 -16.72 -26.79 6.96
N GLY A 93 -16.45 -28.05 6.65
CA GLY A 93 -17.13 -28.76 5.56
C GLY A 93 -16.61 -30.17 5.37
N SER A 94 -17.27 -30.89 4.45
CA SER A 94 -16.94 -32.27 4.07
C SER A 94 -16.45 -32.40 2.63
N LYS A 95 -16.68 -31.39 1.77
CA LYS A 95 -16.33 -31.43 0.36
C LYS A 95 -14.97 -30.81 0.09
N ILE A 96 -14.00 -31.61 -0.29
CA ILE A 96 -12.60 -31.25 -0.48
C ILE A 96 -12.44 -30.20 -1.59
N ASP A 97 -13.18 -30.32 -2.70
CA ASP A 97 -13.18 -29.38 -3.81
C ASP A 97 -13.55 -27.95 -3.35
N GLN A 98 -14.67 -27.83 -2.62
CA GLN A 98 -15.16 -26.55 -2.10
C GLN A 98 -14.20 -25.96 -1.04
N MET A 99 -13.64 -26.80 -0.17
CA MET A 99 -12.68 -26.36 0.82
C MET A 99 -11.37 -25.86 0.17
N SER A 100 -10.86 -26.59 -0.83
CA SER A 100 -9.64 -26.18 -1.53
C SER A 100 -9.81 -24.87 -2.29
N GLU A 101 -10.96 -24.69 -2.96
CA GLU A 101 -11.30 -23.44 -3.65
C GLU A 101 -11.45 -22.26 -2.67
N PHE A 102 -12.13 -22.46 -1.55
CA PHE A 102 -12.28 -21.45 -0.51
C PHE A 102 -10.92 -21.02 0.06
N LEU A 103 -10.05 -21.97 0.42
CA LEU A 103 -8.73 -21.70 0.95
C LEU A 103 -7.88 -20.92 -0.06
N ARG A 104 -7.94 -21.29 -1.34
CA ARG A 104 -7.23 -20.56 -2.41
C ARG A 104 -7.65 -19.11 -2.49
N ASN A 105 -8.95 -18.85 -2.41
CA ASN A 105 -9.50 -17.49 -2.53
C ASN A 105 -9.23 -16.63 -1.28
N LYS A 106 -9.22 -17.23 -0.09
CA LYS A 106 -9.07 -16.51 1.19
C LYS A 106 -7.62 -16.32 1.63
N THR A 107 -6.74 -17.27 1.32
CA THR A 107 -5.38 -17.30 1.88
C THR A 107 -4.27 -17.07 0.86
N ASN A 108 -4.61 -16.89 -0.42
CA ASN A 108 -3.67 -16.83 -1.54
C ASN A 108 -2.76 -18.08 -1.65
N CYS A 109 -3.13 -19.19 -1.01
CA CYS A 109 -2.38 -20.43 -1.04
C CYS A 109 -2.97 -21.41 -2.04
N ASN A 110 -2.14 -22.04 -2.84
CA ASN A 110 -2.57 -23.03 -3.81
C ASN A 110 -2.67 -24.41 -3.13
N VAL A 111 -3.69 -24.56 -2.24
CA VAL A 111 -3.97 -25.83 -1.57
C VAL A 111 -4.57 -26.77 -2.59
N SER A 112 -3.84 -27.85 -2.96
CA SER A 112 -4.36 -28.89 -3.86
C SER A 112 -5.32 -29.81 -3.11
N GLU A 113 -6.30 -30.36 -3.84
CA GLU A 113 -7.21 -31.38 -3.29
C GLU A 113 -6.46 -32.62 -2.80
N GLU A 114 -5.39 -33.02 -3.49
CA GLU A 114 -4.54 -34.12 -3.10
C GLU A 114 -3.91 -33.90 -1.72
N LYS A 115 -3.31 -32.71 -1.50
CA LYS A 115 -2.68 -32.39 -0.22
C LYS A 115 -3.69 -32.26 0.93
N LEU A 116 -4.89 -31.77 0.63
CA LEU A 116 -5.97 -31.72 1.59
C LEU A 116 -6.47 -33.12 1.95
N ASN A 117 -6.57 -34.00 0.94
CA ASN A 117 -6.95 -35.38 1.14
C ASN A 117 -5.90 -36.16 1.96
N GLU A 118 -4.62 -35.96 1.69
CA GLU A 118 -3.54 -36.54 2.51
C GLU A 118 -3.67 -36.14 3.98
N ALA A 119 -3.91 -34.84 4.26
CA ALA A 119 -4.08 -34.35 5.61
C ALA A 119 -5.35 -34.91 6.29
N ILE A 120 -6.43 -35.10 5.55
CA ILE A 120 -7.67 -35.74 6.03
C ILE A 120 -7.41 -37.22 6.40
N VAL A 121 -6.72 -37.97 5.56
CA VAL A 121 -6.36 -39.37 5.83
C VAL A 121 -5.50 -39.47 7.08
N GLU A 122 -4.52 -38.57 7.23
CA GLU A 122 -3.64 -38.53 8.41
C GLU A 122 -4.42 -38.23 9.70
N VAL A 123 -5.31 -37.26 9.66
CA VAL A 123 -6.15 -36.90 10.82
C VAL A 123 -7.09 -38.04 11.22
N ASN A 124 -7.68 -38.72 10.22
CA ASN A 124 -8.54 -39.87 10.50
C ASN A 124 -7.78 -41.04 11.14
N ALA A 125 -6.56 -41.31 10.69
CA ALA A 125 -5.70 -42.33 11.29
C ALA A 125 -5.29 -41.96 12.74
N LEU A 126 -5.00 -40.67 12.99
CA LEU A 126 -4.73 -40.17 14.36
C LEU A 126 -5.96 -40.33 15.26
N TYR A 127 -7.13 -39.99 14.75
CA TYR A 127 -8.39 -40.09 15.47
C TYR A 127 -8.71 -41.56 15.83
N GLU A 128 -8.60 -42.49 14.86
CA GLU A 128 -8.83 -43.92 15.12
C GLU A 128 -7.87 -44.48 16.17
N THR A 129 -6.59 -44.06 16.11
CA THR A 129 -5.56 -44.55 17.06
C THR A 129 -5.79 -44.03 18.49
N ASN A 130 -6.35 -42.84 18.65
CA ASN A 130 -6.50 -42.17 19.95
C ASN A 130 -7.96 -42.00 20.39
N SER A 131 -8.92 -42.70 19.79
CA SER A 131 -10.35 -42.47 19.96
C SER A 131 -10.78 -42.44 21.43
N GLU A 132 -10.40 -43.45 22.26
CA GLU A 132 -10.79 -43.48 23.67
C GLU A 132 -10.30 -42.27 24.46
N LYS A 133 -9.10 -41.80 24.21
CA LYS A 133 -8.52 -40.62 24.88
C LYS A 133 -9.17 -39.32 24.41
N ILE A 134 -9.47 -39.24 23.11
CA ILE A 134 -10.17 -38.09 22.49
C ILE A 134 -11.57 -37.99 23.09
N ASP A 135 -12.32 -39.10 23.17
CA ASP A 135 -13.68 -39.10 23.72
C ASP A 135 -13.69 -38.67 25.19
N SER A 136 -12.78 -39.19 26.01
CA SER A 136 -12.60 -38.80 27.42
C SER A 136 -12.31 -37.32 27.55
N LEU A 137 -11.32 -36.77 26.81
CA LEU A 137 -10.96 -35.35 26.87
C LEU A 137 -12.09 -34.45 26.36
N THR A 138 -12.85 -34.90 25.37
CA THR A 138 -14.00 -34.17 24.83
C THR A 138 -15.14 -34.08 25.81
N GLU A 139 -15.44 -35.17 26.50
CA GLU A 139 -16.46 -35.19 27.56
C GLU A 139 -16.07 -34.26 28.73
N ASP A 140 -14.80 -34.30 29.15
CA ASP A 140 -14.26 -33.39 30.16
C ASP A 140 -14.39 -31.92 29.73
N ILE A 141 -13.95 -31.56 28.51
CA ILE A 141 -14.05 -30.21 27.99
C ILE A 141 -15.51 -29.76 27.93
N SER A 142 -16.42 -30.61 27.45
CA SER A 142 -17.84 -30.32 27.37
C SER A 142 -18.44 -30.02 28.79
N SER A 143 -18.04 -30.79 29.80
CA SER A 143 -18.47 -30.58 31.17
C SER A 143 -17.99 -29.23 31.73
N LEU A 144 -16.73 -28.89 31.48
CA LEU A 144 -16.14 -27.62 31.87
C LEU A 144 -16.75 -26.42 31.12
N GLU A 145 -17.08 -26.56 29.83
CA GLU A 145 -17.77 -25.52 29.06
C GLU A 145 -19.20 -25.27 29.59
N LYS A 146 -19.92 -26.30 30.00
CA LYS A 146 -21.21 -26.15 30.70
C LYS A 146 -21.02 -25.41 32.03
N LYS A 147 -19.94 -25.69 32.76
CA LYS A 147 -19.61 -24.97 34.01
C LYS A 147 -19.35 -23.48 33.76
N ILE A 148 -18.59 -23.15 32.70
CA ILE A 148 -18.39 -21.73 32.27
C ILE A 148 -19.72 -21.05 31.95
N LEU A 149 -20.63 -21.74 31.27
CA LEU A 149 -21.94 -21.18 30.94
C LEU A 149 -22.72 -20.83 32.18
N SER A 150 -22.73 -21.72 33.19
CA SER A 150 -23.38 -21.46 34.47
C SER A 150 -22.74 -20.31 35.23
N LEU A 151 -21.41 -20.25 35.28
CA LEU A 151 -20.67 -19.14 35.90
C LEU A 151 -20.97 -17.81 35.23
N ASN A 152 -21.01 -17.76 33.89
CA ASN A 152 -21.40 -16.55 33.16
C ASN A 152 -22.82 -16.07 33.52
N GLN A 153 -23.78 -16.98 33.66
CA GLN A 153 -25.13 -16.64 34.13
C GLN A 153 -25.12 -16.05 35.53
N ASN A 154 -24.32 -16.62 36.45
CA ASN A 154 -24.19 -16.13 37.81
C ASN A 154 -23.52 -14.75 37.84
N ILE A 155 -22.48 -14.53 37.07
CA ILE A 155 -21.81 -13.23 36.92
C ILE A 155 -22.79 -12.16 36.40
N ILE A 156 -23.61 -12.50 35.40
CA ILE A 156 -24.60 -11.57 34.86
C ILE A 156 -25.65 -11.22 35.93
N LYS A 157 -26.14 -12.23 36.68
CA LYS A 157 -27.09 -12.02 37.81
C LYS A 157 -26.46 -11.15 38.89
N ALA A 158 -25.24 -11.45 39.33
CA ALA A 158 -24.55 -10.69 40.36
C ALA A 158 -24.32 -9.23 39.93
N LYS A 159 -23.87 -8.98 38.67
CA LYS A 159 -23.70 -7.63 38.13
C LYS A 159 -25.01 -6.86 38.07
N ARG A 160 -26.11 -7.51 37.66
CA ARG A 160 -27.44 -6.90 37.64
C ARG A 160 -27.90 -6.54 39.05
N ASN A 161 -27.75 -7.45 40.01
CA ASN A 161 -28.16 -7.19 41.43
C ASN A 161 -27.28 -6.07 42.01
N LEU A 162 -25.98 -6.06 41.75
CA LEU A 162 -25.07 -5.01 42.19
C LEU A 162 -25.51 -3.65 41.65
N SER A 163 -25.89 -3.52 40.39
CA SER A 163 -26.37 -2.26 39.81
C SER A 163 -27.68 -1.73 40.43
N ILE A 164 -28.46 -2.59 41.09
CA ILE A 164 -29.69 -2.21 41.79
C ILE A 164 -29.40 -1.69 43.22
N VAL A 165 -28.34 -2.20 43.84
CA VAL A 165 -27.99 -1.94 45.25
C VAL A 165 -26.95 -0.82 45.38
N GLU A 166 -26.15 -0.61 44.38
CA GLU A 166 -25.02 0.33 44.35
C GLU A 166 -25.46 1.77 44.70
N GLY A 167 -24.79 2.35 45.71
CA GLY A 167 -25.06 3.71 46.23
C GLY A 167 -26.20 3.85 47.19
N ARG A 168 -26.76 2.76 47.75
CA ARG A 168 -27.81 2.79 48.78
C ARG A 168 -27.22 2.52 50.13
N GLU A 169 -27.07 3.54 50.98
CA GLU A 169 -26.51 3.43 52.34
C GLU A 169 -27.14 2.30 53.19
N SER A 170 -28.44 2.00 52.99
CA SER A 170 -29.14 0.92 53.72
C SER A 170 -28.79 -0.50 53.27
N MET A 171 -27.99 -0.67 52.20
CA MET A 171 -27.67 -1.97 51.59
C MET A 171 -26.17 -2.22 51.43
N GLU A 172 -25.32 -1.51 52.16
CA GLU A 172 -23.85 -1.59 52.06
C GLU A 172 -23.31 -3.01 52.30
N ALA A 173 -23.84 -3.73 53.29
CA ALA A 173 -23.46 -5.11 53.55
C ALA A 173 -23.85 -6.07 52.40
N VAL A 174 -24.97 -5.83 51.72
CA VAL A 174 -25.41 -6.62 50.55
C VAL A 174 -24.54 -6.31 49.32
N GLU A 175 -24.15 -5.06 49.18
CA GLU A 175 -23.24 -4.65 48.12
C GLU A 175 -21.85 -5.32 48.25
N GLU A 176 -21.30 -5.33 49.50
CA GLU A 176 -20.02 -5.97 49.80
C GLU A 176 -20.06 -7.48 49.52
N GLN A 177 -21.15 -8.15 49.92
CA GLN A 177 -21.34 -9.57 49.63
C GLN A 177 -21.41 -9.86 48.11
N LEU A 178 -22.19 -9.06 47.36
CA LEU A 178 -22.31 -9.23 45.92
C LEU A 178 -21.00 -8.98 45.19
N ARG A 179 -20.18 -8.05 45.68
CA ARG A 179 -18.82 -7.81 45.15
C ARG A 179 -17.88 -8.98 45.45
N ALA A 180 -17.99 -9.59 46.63
CA ALA A 180 -17.24 -10.79 47.00
C ALA A 180 -17.63 -11.98 46.12
N ASP A 181 -18.94 -12.26 45.96
CA ASP A 181 -19.47 -13.33 45.11
C ASP A 181 -19.04 -13.14 43.64
N LEU A 182 -19.10 -11.90 43.16
CA LEU A 182 -18.69 -11.58 41.81
C LEU A 182 -17.18 -11.89 41.54
N LYS A 183 -16.35 -11.52 42.52
CA LYS A 183 -14.91 -11.79 42.47
C LYS A 183 -14.62 -13.30 42.53
N GLU A 184 -15.39 -14.04 43.32
CA GLU A 184 -15.27 -15.50 43.38
C GLU A 184 -15.65 -16.16 42.06
N TYR A 185 -16.80 -15.80 41.45
CA TYR A 185 -17.24 -16.32 40.17
C TYR A 185 -16.28 -15.96 39.04
N GLU A 186 -15.71 -14.75 39.00
CA GLU A 186 -14.72 -14.34 38.01
C GLU A 186 -13.42 -15.11 38.19
N SER A 187 -12.97 -15.36 39.42
CA SER A 187 -11.78 -16.18 39.72
C SER A 187 -12.00 -17.65 39.34
N GLU A 188 -13.16 -18.23 39.66
CA GLU A 188 -13.50 -19.60 39.28
C GLU A 188 -13.61 -19.75 37.78
N LYS A 189 -14.24 -18.79 37.09
CA LYS A 189 -14.29 -18.76 35.63
C LYS A 189 -12.88 -18.73 35.01
N GLN A 190 -11.97 -17.97 35.57
CA GLN A 190 -10.59 -17.90 35.08
C GLN A 190 -9.88 -19.23 35.28
N SER A 191 -10.03 -19.91 36.43
CA SER A 191 -9.41 -21.21 36.66
C SER A 191 -9.96 -22.29 35.74
N VAL A 192 -11.28 -22.35 35.53
CA VAL A 192 -11.92 -23.29 34.60
C VAL A 192 -11.53 -23.00 33.17
N SER A 193 -11.36 -21.73 32.77
CA SER A 193 -10.88 -21.36 31.44
C SER A 193 -9.45 -21.84 31.21
N LEU A 194 -8.57 -21.78 32.21
CA LEU A 194 -7.20 -22.31 32.13
C LEU A 194 -7.20 -23.84 31.97
N GLU A 195 -8.04 -24.55 32.76
CA GLU A 195 -8.19 -25.99 32.66
C GLU A 195 -8.69 -26.45 31.28
N ILE A 196 -9.67 -25.73 30.71
CA ILE A 196 -10.12 -25.99 29.32
C ILE A 196 -8.98 -25.78 28.35
N LYS A 197 -8.19 -24.72 28.51
CA LYS A 197 -7.05 -24.43 27.62
C LYS A 197 -6.01 -25.55 27.70
N GLU A 198 -5.72 -26.04 28.87
CA GLU A 198 -4.80 -27.16 29.11
C GLU A 198 -5.29 -28.44 28.41
N LYS A 199 -6.55 -28.84 28.69
CA LYS A 199 -7.16 -30.02 28.03
C LYS A 199 -7.26 -29.88 26.52
N LYS A 200 -7.58 -28.69 25.98
CA LYS A 200 -7.55 -28.42 24.54
C LYS A 200 -6.13 -28.55 23.96
N SER A 201 -5.11 -28.16 24.72
CA SER A 201 -3.71 -28.33 24.29
C SER A 201 -3.26 -29.80 24.26
N GLU A 202 -3.84 -30.64 25.12
CA GLU A 202 -3.64 -32.10 25.10
C GLU A 202 -4.40 -32.78 23.95
N LEU A 203 -5.60 -32.30 23.65
CA LEU A 203 -6.46 -32.85 22.58
C LEU A 203 -5.90 -32.57 21.18
N THR A 204 -5.40 -31.35 20.97
CA THR A 204 -4.93 -30.89 19.65
C THR A 204 -3.96 -31.85 18.95
N PRO A 205 -2.87 -32.36 19.57
CA PRO A 205 -1.94 -33.25 18.91
C PRO A 205 -2.52 -34.66 18.62
N LEU A 206 -3.64 -35.03 19.25
CA LEU A 206 -4.27 -36.33 19.10
C LEU A 206 -5.29 -36.39 17.96
N ASN A 207 -5.88 -35.22 17.62
CA ASN A 207 -6.99 -35.14 16.66
C ASN A 207 -6.77 -34.12 15.52
N SER A 208 -5.58 -33.56 15.40
CA SER A 208 -5.31 -32.60 14.33
C SER A 208 -3.95 -32.80 13.70
N THR A 209 -3.83 -32.46 12.43
CA THR A 209 -2.55 -32.35 11.73
C THR A 209 -2.35 -30.96 11.17
N SER A 210 -1.09 -30.55 10.98
CA SER A 210 -0.76 -29.27 10.37
C SER A 210 0.09 -29.47 9.12
N PHE A 211 -0.17 -28.65 8.11
CA PHE A 211 0.59 -28.66 6.87
C PHE A 211 0.87 -27.23 6.39
N GLN A 212 2.01 -27.06 5.70
CA GLN A 212 2.41 -25.75 5.16
C GLN A 212 2.25 -25.70 3.66
N VAL A 213 1.78 -24.56 3.16
CA VAL A 213 1.63 -24.30 1.73
C VAL A 213 2.27 -22.96 1.36
N PHE A 214 2.96 -22.92 0.22
CA PHE A 214 3.49 -21.68 -0.34
C PHE A 214 2.38 -20.76 -0.83
N LYS A 215 2.50 -19.49 -0.53
CA LYS A 215 1.60 -18.45 -1.04
C LYS A 215 1.94 -18.09 -2.47
N ASN A 216 0.92 -17.85 -3.25
CA ASN A 216 1.05 -17.16 -4.53
C ASN A 216 1.14 -15.65 -4.27
N LEU A 217 2.35 -15.11 -4.25
CA LEU A 217 2.60 -13.69 -3.97
C LEU A 217 1.92 -12.76 -4.98
N PHE A 218 1.69 -13.22 -6.20
CA PHE A 218 1.05 -12.41 -7.24
C PHE A 218 -0.47 -12.61 -7.32
N ALA A 219 -1.07 -13.38 -6.42
CA ALA A 219 -2.51 -13.66 -6.43
C ALA A 219 -3.33 -12.36 -6.39
N ASN A 220 -2.98 -11.41 -5.51
CA ASN A 220 -3.69 -10.14 -5.39
C ASN A 220 -3.61 -9.30 -6.66
N TYR A 221 -2.46 -9.30 -7.35
CA TYR A 221 -2.30 -8.58 -8.62
C TYR A 221 -3.15 -9.20 -9.71
N VAL A 222 -3.11 -10.53 -9.85
CA VAL A 222 -3.95 -11.25 -10.82
C VAL A 222 -5.43 -11.01 -10.52
N THR A 223 -5.83 -11.10 -9.26
CA THR A 223 -7.21 -10.87 -8.83
C THR A 223 -7.62 -9.42 -9.07
N PHE A 224 -6.78 -8.44 -8.75
CA PHE A 224 -7.04 -7.03 -9.03
C PHE A 224 -7.37 -6.80 -10.51
N PHE A 225 -6.53 -7.30 -11.42
CA PHE A 225 -6.77 -7.14 -12.86
C PHE A 225 -7.97 -7.94 -13.40
N LYS A 226 -8.38 -9.00 -12.72
CA LYS A 226 -9.58 -9.79 -13.08
C LYS A 226 -10.88 -9.15 -12.59
N VAL A 227 -10.87 -8.67 -11.34
CA VAL A 227 -12.09 -8.14 -10.69
C VAL A 227 -12.33 -6.68 -11.06
N THR A 228 -11.26 -5.90 -11.24
CA THR A 228 -11.37 -4.48 -11.55
C THR A 228 -11.59 -4.28 -13.05
N ARG A 229 -12.81 -3.89 -13.38
CA ARG A 229 -13.19 -3.62 -14.76
C ARG A 229 -12.30 -2.56 -15.39
N ASP A 230 -11.95 -2.75 -16.67
CA ASP A 230 -11.17 -1.82 -17.48
C ASP A 230 -9.77 -1.44 -16.93
N SER A 231 -9.22 -2.19 -15.98
CA SER A 231 -7.94 -1.90 -15.35
C SER A 231 -6.76 -1.83 -16.34
N ILE A 232 -6.64 -2.79 -17.28
CA ILE A 232 -5.59 -2.79 -18.31
C ILE A 232 -5.78 -1.65 -19.32
N PRO A 233 -6.96 -1.45 -19.94
CA PRO A 233 -7.20 -0.27 -20.77
C PRO A 233 -6.94 1.06 -20.06
N ALA A 234 -7.33 1.19 -18.78
CA ALA A 234 -7.07 2.38 -17.98
C ALA A 234 -5.57 2.63 -17.76
N LEU A 235 -4.79 1.58 -17.52
CA LEU A 235 -3.32 1.65 -17.42
C LEU A 235 -2.71 2.22 -18.71
N MET A 236 -3.12 1.70 -19.87
CA MET A 236 -2.66 2.17 -21.17
C MET A 236 -3.09 3.61 -21.45
N ARG A 237 -4.31 3.99 -21.11
CA ARG A 237 -4.78 5.39 -21.22
C ARG A 237 -3.94 6.33 -20.37
N SER A 238 -3.65 5.95 -19.11
CA SER A 238 -2.79 6.77 -18.24
C SER A 238 -1.40 6.98 -18.81
N ILE A 239 -0.78 5.95 -19.39
CA ILE A 239 0.52 6.07 -20.06
C ILE A 239 0.41 7.06 -21.25
N GLN A 240 -0.64 6.94 -22.06
CA GLN A 240 -0.86 7.86 -23.18
C GLN A 240 -1.04 9.29 -22.70
N VAL A 241 -1.88 9.53 -21.68
CA VAL A 241 -2.11 10.85 -21.10
C VAL A 241 -0.80 11.45 -20.57
N ALA A 242 -0.02 10.67 -19.82
CA ALA A 242 1.24 11.13 -19.26
C ALA A 242 2.26 11.49 -20.36
N LEU A 243 2.40 10.65 -21.38
CA LEU A 243 3.31 10.92 -22.51
C LEU A 243 2.88 12.14 -23.34
N PHE A 244 1.59 12.29 -23.65
CA PHE A 244 1.08 13.48 -24.34
C PHE A 244 1.29 14.74 -23.49
N THR A 245 1.04 14.69 -22.18
CA THR A 245 1.30 15.81 -21.28
C THR A 245 2.79 16.19 -21.27
N VAL A 246 3.69 15.22 -21.20
CA VAL A 246 5.15 15.46 -21.27
C VAL A 246 5.51 16.10 -22.59
N PHE A 247 5.01 15.58 -23.70
CA PHE A 247 5.29 16.13 -25.04
C PHE A 247 4.82 17.58 -25.16
N ILE A 248 3.60 17.90 -24.74
CA ILE A 248 3.04 19.25 -24.77
C ILE A 248 3.82 20.17 -23.84
N ALA A 249 4.11 19.73 -22.62
CA ALA A 249 4.84 20.53 -21.64
C ALA A 249 6.28 20.84 -22.09
N LEU A 250 6.98 19.89 -22.67
CA LEU A 250 8.35 20.10 -23.15
C LEU A 250 8.38 20.96 -24.41
N THR A 251 7.46 20.77 -25.34
CA THR A 251 7.44 21.60 -26.57
C THR A 251 7.07 23.03 -26.25
N ILE A 252 5.94 23.27 -25.63
CA ILE A 252 5.46 24.65 -25.35
C ILE A 252 6.29 25.25 -24.21
N GLY A 253 6.42 24.55 -23.09
CA GLY A 253 7.14 25.04 -21.93
C GLY A 253 8.63 25.16 -22.15
N GLY A 254 9.25 24.20 -22.86
CA GLY A 254 10.67 24.24 -23.24
C GLY A 254 11.01 25.38 -24.19
N MET A 255 10.22 25.59 -25.25
CA MET A 255 10.39 26.71 -26.18
C MET A 255 10.18 28.06 -25.48
N SER A 256 9.15 28.16 -24.61
CA SER A 256 8.91 29.37 -23.82
C SER A 256 10.06 29.63 -22.86
N GLY A 257 10.59 28.58 -22.19
CA GLY A 257 11.75 28.70 -21.33
C GLY A 257 13.01 29.18 -22.06
N TYR A 258 13.24 28.66 -23.27
CA TYR A 258 14.31 29.16 -24.14
C TYR A 258 14.12 30.63 -24.48
N ALA A 259 12.90 31.04 -24.87
CA ALA A 259 12.60 32.45 -25.16
C ALA A 259 12.84 33.34 -23.94
N PHE A 260 12.41 32.90 -22.74
CA PHE A 260 12.71 33.62 -21.49
C PHE A 260 14.20 33.64 -21.15
N ALA A 261 15.00 32.68 -21.58
CA ALA A 261 16.43 32.68 -21.34
C ALA A 261 17.18 33.65 -22.29
N ARG A 262 16.85 33.65 -23.58
CA ARG A 262 17.61 34.28 -24.63
C ARG A 262 17.17 35.67 -25.04
N TYR A 263 15.88 35.98 -24.90
CA TYR A 263 15.36 37.26 -25.39
C TYR A 263 15.05 38.22 -24.22
N ALA A 264 15.45 39.49 -24.42
CA ALA A 264 15.08 40.58 -23.56
C ALA A 264 13.88 41.33 -24.15
N PHE A 265 12.76 41.39 -23.42
CA PHE A 265 11.57 42.10 -23.82
C PHE A 265 10.88 42.70 -22.60
N LYS A 266 10.09 43.80 -22.85
CA LYS A 266 9.34 44.46 -21.79
C LYS A 266 8.27 43.54 -21.20
N GLY A 267 8.19 43.46 -19.86
CA GLY A 267 7.22 42.58 -19.18
C GLY A 267 7.67 41.13 -19.01
N LYS A 268 8.89 40.75 -19.41
CA LYS A 268 9.43 39.37 -19.28
C LYS A 268 9.23 38.78 -17.89
N ASN A 269 9.59 39.52 -16.84
CA ASN A 269 9.51 39.04 -15.45
C ASN A 269 8.05 38.88 -15.01
N VAL A 270 7.16 39.80 -15.41
CA VAL A 270 5.73 39.74 -15.11
C VAL A 270 5.13 38.51 -15.77
N LEU A 271 5.38 38.27 -17.07
CA LEU A 271 4.89 37.10 -17.78
C LEU A 271 5.45 35.81 -17.19
N LYS A 272 6.73 35.76 -16.85
CA LYS A 272 7.35 34.59 -16.20
C LYS A 272 6.69 34.32 -14.84
N LEU A 273 6.41 35.35 -14.05
CA LEU A 273 5.71 35.23 -12.77
C LEU A 273 4.26 34.77 -12.95
N SER A 274 3.55 35.34 -13.94
CA SER A 274 2.17 35.00 -14.25
C SER A 274 1.97 33.50 -14.54
N THR A 275 2.98 32.83 -15.11
CA THR A 275 2.89 31.37 -15.33
C THR A 275 2.78 30.59 -14.03
N LEU A 276 3.36 31.09 -12.90
CA LEU A 276 3.20 30.45 -11.60
C LEU A 276 1.81 30.66 -11.01
N PHE A 277 1.18 31.80 -11.26
CA PHE A 277 -0.17 32.06 -10.77
C PHE A 277 -1.17 31.02 -11.30
N VAL A 278 -0.99 30.53 -12.53
CA VAL A 278 -1.83 29.48 -13.10
C VAL A 278 -1.81 28.21 -12.24
N ARG A 279 -0.68 27.87 -11.63
CA ARG A 279 -0.55 26.69 -10.74
C ARG A 279 -1.21 26.87 -9.37
N MET A 280 -1.54 28.11 -8.98
CA MET A 280 -2.20 28.36 -7.69
C MET A 280 -3.69 27.99 -7.74
N PHE A 281 -4.28 27.91 -8.92
CA PHE A 281 -5.67 27.47 -9.05
C PHE A 281 -5.79 25.97 -8.77
N PRO A 282 -6.73 25.54 -7.91
CA PRO A 282 -7.00 24.13 -7.69
C PRO A 282 -7.39 23.44 -9.01
N GLY A 283 -6.70 22.38 -9.38
CA GLY A 283 -6.95 21.66 -10.63
C GLY A 283 -8.40 21.22 -10.81
N ILE A 284 -9.05 20.79 -9.74
CA ILE A 284 -10.45 20.36 -9.76
C ILE A 284 -11.40 21.53 -10.08
N ALA A 285 -11.08 22.75 -9.67
CA ALA A 285 -11.89 23.93 -9.99
C ALA A 285 -11.82 24.28 -11.48
N ILE A 286 -10.67 24.03 -12.11
CA ILE A 286 -10.49 24.20 -13.56
C ILE A 286 -11.19 23.09 -14.34
N ALA A 287 -11.24 21.88 -13.79
CA ALA A 287 -11.79 20.71 -14.47
C ALA A 287 -13.27 20.89 -14.85
N MET A 288 -14.08 21.47 -13.97
CA MET A 288 -15.52 21.64 -14.24
C MET A 288 -15.84 22.46 -15.50
N PRO A 289 -15.32 23.69 -15.70
CA PRO A 289 -15.54 24.42 -16.95
C PRO A 289 -14.87 23.74 -18.17
N MET A 290 -13.78 22.97 -17.96
CA MET A 290 -13.12 22.23 -19.03
C MET A 290 -13.98 21.10 -19.60
N VAL A 291 -14.91 20.51 -18.83
CA VAL A 291 -15.87 19.51 -19.36
C VAL A 291 -16.61 20.08 -20.57
N ILE A 292 -17.14 21.29 -20.46
CA ILE A 292 -17.92 21.94 -21.53
C ILE A 292 -17.03 22.22 -22.74
N ILE A 293 -15.87 22.84 -22.52
CA ILE A 293 -14.93 23.20 -23.59
C ILE A 293 -14.45 21.96 -24.34
N LEU A 294 -14.05 20.91 -23.62
CA LEU A 294 -13.59 19.67 -24.23
C LEU A 294 -14.72 18.91 -24.93
N ALA A 295 -15.96 19.01 -24.44
CA ALA A 295 -17.12 18.41 -25.11
C ALA A 295 -17.41 19.10 -26.46
N GLU A 296 -17.40 20.44 -26.50
CA GLU A 296 -17.56 21.23 -27.72
C GLU A 296 -16.45 20.95 -28.74
N MET A 297 -15.21 20.76 -28.27
CA MET A 297 -14.07 20.40 -29.11
C MET A 297 -14.06 18.92 -29.52
N GLY A 298 -14.94 18.09 -28.99
CA GLY A 298 -14.95 16.64 -29.22
C GLY A 298 -13.80 15.88 -28.55
N PHE A 299 -13.16 16.45 -27.53
CA PHE A 299 -12.03 15.87 -26.79
C PHE A 299 -12.41 15.38 -25.37
N TYR A 300 -13.64 15.58 -24.93
CA TYR A 300 -14.13 15.07 -23.64
C TYR A 300 -14.01 13.55 -23.59
N ASP A 301 -13.64 13.02 -22.44
CA ASP A 301 -13.44 11.58 -22.17
C ASP A 301 -12.40 10.91 -23.08
N LYS A 302 -11.46 11.69 -23.62
CA LYS A 302 -10.36 11.21 -24.47
C LYS A 302 -8.99 11.53 -23.85
N PRO A 303 -7.97 10.67 -24.05
CA PRO A 303 -6.62 10.91 -23.52
C PRO A 303 -6.04 12.27 -23.90
N ILE A 304 -6.25 12.73 -25.13
CA ILE A 304 -5.74 14.01 -25.61
C ILE A 304 -6.39 15.20 -24.88
N GLY A 305 -7.70 15.14 -24.62
CA GLY A 305 -8.38 16.20 -23.89
C GLY A 305 -7.88 16.32 -22.45
N LEU A 306 -7.72 15.18 -21.78
CA LEU A 306 -7.17 15.13 -20.44
C LEU A 306 -5.73 15.65 -20.38
N SER A 307 -4.89 15.28 -21.38
CA SER A 307 -3.52 15.75 -21.50
C SER A 307 -3.42 17.26 -21.70
N LEU A 308 -4.33 17.86 -22.46
CA LEU A 308 -4.38 19.31 -22.65
C LEU A 308 -4.63 20.03 -21.31
N VAL A 309 -5.58 19.54 -20.51
CA VAL A 309 -5.88 20.15 -19.19
C VAL A 309 -4.70 19.99 -18.24
N TYR A 310 -4.11 18.79 -18.16
CA TYR A 310 -2.95 18.55 -17.29
C TYR A 310 -1.74 19.37 -17.70
N SER A 311 -1.56 19.60 -19.01
CA SER A 311 -0.43 20.34 -19.54
C SER A 311 -0.36 21.79 -19.05
N VAL A 312 -1.49 22.41 -18.72
CA VAL A 312 -1.53 23.81 -18.26
C VAL A 312 -0.63 24.01 -17.04
N GLY A 313 -0.78 23.17 -16.03
CA GLY A 313 0.06 23.23 -14.83
C GLY A 313 1.51 22.79 -15.06
N GLN A 314 1.71 21.83 -15.96
CA GLN A 314 3.05 21.29 -16.24
C GLN A 314 3.87 22.22 -17.12
N ILE A 315 3.27 22.93 -18.06
CA ILE A 315 3.91 23.97 -18.89
C ILE A 315 4.50 25.05 -17.98
N ALA A 316 3.74 25.55 -17.01
CA ALA A 316 4.19 26.58 -16.10
C ALA A 316 5.48 26.19 -15.36
N LEU A 317 5.55 24.97 -14.84
CA LEU A 317 6.75 24.45 -14.15
C LEU A 317 7.91 24.26 -15.14
N THR A 318 7.62 23.68 -16.30
CA THR A 318 8.61 23.44 -17.36
C THR A 318 9.26 24.74 -17.80
N ILE A 319 8.52 25.82 -17.98
CA ILE A 319 9.06 27.16 -18.29
C ILE A 319 10.12 27.57 -17.27
N TRP A 320 9.83 27.44 -15.99
CA TRP A 320 10.75 27.85 -14.94
C TRP A 320 12.03 27.02 -14.91
N ILE A 321 11.90 25.71 -15.00
CA ILE A 321 13.03 24.79 -14.99
C ILE A 321 13.90 25.02 -16.23
N THR A 322 13.29 25.03 -17.41
CA THR A 322 14.03 25.12 -18.68
C THR A 322 14.63 26.50 -18.90
N ALA A 323 13.97 27.59 -18.46
CA ALA A 323 14.54 28.93 -18.49
C ALA A 323 15.83 29.01 -17.65
N SER A 324 15.85 28.41 -16.46
CA SER A 324 17.03 28.38 -15.61
C SER A 324 18.17 27.59 -16.25
N ILE A 325 17.87 26.49 -16.92
CA ILE A 325 18.85 25.65 -17.60
C ILE A 325 19.45 26.37 -18.81
N PHE A 326 18.59 26.93 -19.67
CA PHE A 326 19.06 27.67 -20.83
C PHE A 326 19.86 28.93 -20.47
N MET A 327 19.56 29.58 -19.33
CA MET A 327 20.39 30.67 -18.80
C MET A 327 21.77 30.20 -18.36
N GLY A 328 21.92 28.97 -17.92
CA GLY A 328 23.21 28.39 -17.54
C GLY A 328 24.10 27.97 -18.74
N ILE A 329 23.55 27.93 -19.95
CA ILE A 329 24.31 27.60 -21.16
C ILE A 329 24.85 28.93 -21.77
N PRO A 330 26.17 29.07 -21.93
CA PRO A 330 26.77 30.29 -22.54
C PRO A 330 26.20 30.59 -23.90
N VAL A 331 25.79 31.86 -24.12
CA VAL A 331 25.19 32.29 -25.38
C VAL A 331 26.22 32.27 -26.54
N GLU A 332 27.47 32.44 -26.21
CA GLU A 332 28.62 32.44 -27.11
C GLU A 332 28.71 31.14 -27.92
N LEU A 333 28.24 30.03 -27.37
CA LEU A 333 28.22 28.77 -28.11
C LEU A 333 27.21 28.76 -29.28
N GLU A 334 26.08 29.45 -29.10
CA GLU A 334 25.08 29.62 -30.16
C GLU A 334 25.61 30.64 -31.23
N GLU A 335 26.22 31.72 -30.76
CA GLU A 335 26.80 32.73 -31.61
C GLU A 335 27.96 32.16 -32.44
N ALA A 336 28.85 31.39 -31.85
CA ALA A 336 29.91 30.68 -32.56
C ALA A 336 29.34 29.77 -33.67
N ALA A 337 28.30 28.99 -33.37
CA ALA A 337 27.64 28.14 -34.37
C ALA A 337 27.06 28.94 -35.52
N GLN A 338 26.54 30.15 -35.28
CA GLN A 338 26.03 31.03 -36.32
C GLN A 338 27.17 31.62 -37.19
N VAL A 339 28.30 31.96 -36.57
CA VAL A 339 29.51 32.40 -37.33
C VAL A 339 30.00 31.30 -38.26
N PHE A 340 29.90 30.04 -37.83
CA PHE A 340 30.23 28.87 -38.69
C PHE A 340 29.10 28.48 -39.69
N GLY A 341 28.16 29.40 -39.94
CA GLY A 341 27.13 29.24 -40.96
C GLY A 341 25.84 28.51 -40.55
N ARG A 342 25.66 28.24 -39.27
CA ARG A 342 24.38 27.69 -38.79
C ARG A 342 23.33 28.80 -38.68
N THR A 343 22.08 28.49 -39.00
CA THR A 343 20.94 29.34 -38.66
C THR A 343 20.69 29.36 -37.15
N ARG A 344 19.95 30.31 -36.60
CA ARG A 344 19.54 30.35 -35.18
C ARG A 344 18.86 29.07 -34.73
N VAL A 345 17.93 28.54 -35.54
CA VAL A 345 17.27 27.26 -35.27
C VAL A 345 18.27 26.10 -35.31
N GLY A 346 19.22 26.14 -36.29
CA GLY A 346 20.28 25.16 -36.38
C GLY A 346 21.22 25.17 -35.14
N ALA A 347 21.60 26.36 -34.65
CA ALA A 347 22.38 26.51 -33.46
C ALA A 347 21.61 25.97 -32.22
N PHE A 348 20.31 26.28 -32.07
CA PHE A 348 19.47 25.75 -31.04
C PHE A 348 19.43 24.21 -31.05
N ILE A 349 19.10 23.59 -32.18
CA ILE A 349 18.94 22.13 -32.30
C ILE A 349 20.24 21.38 -32.07
N HIS A 350 21.36 21.89 -32.59
CA HIS A 350 22.62 21.14 -32.59
C HIS A 350 23.55 21.47 -31.41
N ILE A 351 23.38 22.63 -30.77
CA ILE A 351 24.22 23.06 -29.66
C ILE A 351 23.40 23.15 -28.34
N THR A 352 22.41 24.04 -28.31
CA THR A 352 21.70 24.37 -27.07
C THR A 352 20.84 23.22 -26.59
N LEU A 353 20.07 22.59 -27.46
CA LEU A 353 19.16 21.52 -27.13
C LEU A 353 19.87 20.27 -26.55
N PRO A 354 20.98 19.77 -27.14
CA PRO A 354 21.76 18.68 -26.58
C PRO A 354 22.35 19.03 -25.19
N LEU A 355 22.83 20.24 -24.98
CA LEU A 355 23.36 20.71 -23.71
C LEU A 355 22.26 20.86 -22.65
N ALA A 356 21.03 21.16 -23.06
CA ALA A 356 19.87 21.30 -22.19
C ALA A 356 19.19 19.95 -21.86
N LEU A 357 19.52 18.85 -22.55
CA LEU A 357 18.87 17.55 -22.37
C LEU A 357 18.78 17.09 -20.91
N PRO A 358 19.82 17.23 -20.07
CA PRO A 358 19.72 16.86 -18.66
C PRO A 358 18.57 17.57 -17.94
N GLY A 359 18.41 18.85 -18.19
CA GLY A 359 17.36 19.63 -17.57
C GLY A 359 15.97 19.42 -18.18
N LEU A 360 15.91 19.19 -19.49
CA LEU A 360 14.67 18.78 -20.14
C LEU A 360 14.20 17.43 -19.62
N ALA A 361 15.11 16.50 -19.34
CA ALA A 361 14.78 15.23 -18.71
C ALA A 361 14.19 15.42 -17.29
N ALA A 362 14.74 16.35 -16.50
CA ALA A 362 14.16 16.68 -15.19
C ALA A 362 12.74 17.25 -15.34
N SER A 363 12.52 18.16 -16.29
CA SER A 363 11.19 18.69 -16.60
C SER A 363 10.22 17.62 -17.06
N ALA A 364 10.69 16.68 -17.90
CA ALA A 364 9.90 15.52 -18.35
C ALA A 364 9.46 14.65 -17.17
N MET A 365 10.35 14.41 -16.22
CA MET A 365 10.03 13.63 -15.02
C MET A 365 8.92 14.30 -14.18
N TYR A 366 9.03 15.60 -13.93
CA TYR A 366 8.00 16.33 -13.19
C TYR A 366 6.66 16.32 -13.94
N ALA A 367 6.66 16.52 -15.24
CA ALA A 367 5.45 16.49 -16.05
C ALA A 367 4.82 15.08 -16.08
N PHE A 368 5.65 14.04 -16.20
CA PHE A 368 5.18 12.66 -16.17
C PHE A 368 4.56 12.31 -14.81
N ILE A 369 5.27 12.51 -13.70
CA ILE A 369 4.79 12.17 -12.36
C ILE A 369 3.53 12.98 -12.02
N GLY A 370 3.52 14.28 -12.35
CA GLY A 370 2.38 15.15 -12.06
C GLY A 370 1.12 14.78 -12.83
N SER A 371 1.24 14.31 -14.08
CA SER A 371 0.10 13.84 -14.88
C SER A 371 -0.28 12.40 -14.56
N TRP A 372 0.71 11.55 -14.26
CA TRP A 372 0.50 10.16 -13.94
C TRP A 372 -0.30 9.96 -12.64
N ALA A 373 0.00 10.74 -11.61
CA ALA A 373 -0.64 10.63 -10.29
C ALA A 373 -1.96 11.43 -10.17
N GLU A 374 -2.33 12.20 -11.21
CA GLU A 374 -3.51 13.06 -11.15
C GLU A 374 -4.80 12.24 -11.20
N THR A 375 -5.59 12.35 -10.13
CA THR A 375 -6.84 11.59 -9.96
C THR A 375 -8.06 12.52 -9.92
N ALA A 376 -7.95 13.66 -9.21
CA ALA A 376 -9.09 14.50 -8.91
C ALA A 376 -9.69 15.12 -10.19
N GLN A 377 -8.84 15.64 -11.09
CA GLN A 377 -9.30 16.16 -12.38
C GLN A 377 -9.82 15.04 -13.29
N ALA A 378 -9.17 13.87 -13.25
CA ALA A 378 -9.59 12.73 -14.07
C ALA A 378 -11.00 12.25 -13.71
N ILE A 379 -11.36 12.20 -12.43
CA ILE A 379 -12.72 11.82 -11.99
C ILE A 379 -13.79 12.69 -12.64
N VAL A 380 -13.49 13.99 -12.85
CA VAL A 380 -14.43 14.96 -13.46
C VAL A 380 -14.41 14.89 -14.98
N LEU A 381 -13.21 14.71 -15.57
CA LEU A 381 -12.99 14.83 -17.01
C LEU A 381 -13.13 13.50 -17.77
N THR A 382 -13.28 12.37 -17.06
CA THR A 382 -13.48 11.05 -17.67
C THR A 382 -14.74 10.38 -17.12
N GLN A 383 -15.57 9.85 -17.99
CA GLN A 383 -16.80 9.17 -17.62
C GLN A 383 -16.75 7.66 -17.92
N PHE A 384 -16.47 7.33 -19.18
CA PHE A 384 -16.43 5.93 -19.65
C PHE A 384 -14.99 5.42 -19.81
N ASN A 385 -14.04 6.34 -19.91
CA ASN A 385 -12.62 6.04 -20.16
C ASN A 385 -11.73 6.51 -19.00
N PRO A 386 -11.90 5.97 -17.78
CA PRO A 386 -11.15 6.41 -16.61
C PRO A 386 -9.65 6.13 -16.78
N THR A 387 -8.84 6.94 -16.11
CA THR A 387 -7.39 6.68 -15.96
C THR A 387 -7.16 5.63 -14.88
N PHE A 388 -5.97 5.03 -14.84
CA PHE A 388 -5.64 3.98 -13.87
C PHE A 388 -5.73 4.46 -12.40
N PRO A 389 -5.26 5.70 -12.03
CA PRO A 389 -5.50 6.23 -10.69
C PRO A 389 -6.98 6.31 -10.31
N VAL A 390 -7.86 6.66 -11.26
CA VAL A 390 -9.32 6.69 -11.02
C VAL A 390 -9.86 5.28 -10.78
N VAL A 391 -9.40 4.30 -11.55
CA VAL A 391 -9.79 2.89 -11.38
C VAL A 391 -9.34 2.37 -10.01
N VAL A 392 -8.11 2.65 -9.57
CA VAL A 392 -7.63 2.29 -8.23
C VAL A 392 -8.48 2.98 -7.15
N TYR A 393 -8.79 4.26 -7.31
CA TYR A 393 -9.66 4.99 -6.40
C TYR A 393 -11.08 4.41 -6.33
N GLN A 394 -11.68 4.08 -7.47
CA GLN A 394 -13.00 3.44 -7.54
C GLN A 394 -13.00 2.06 -6.87
N THR A 395 -11.92 1.29 -7.02
CA THR A 395 -11.73 0.01 -6.31
C THR A 395 -11.67 0.23 -4.80
N MET A 396 -10.99 1.28 -4.33
CA MET A 396 -10.92 1.64 -2.92
C MET A 396 -12.31 1.97 -2.33
N VAL A 397 -13.13 2.71 -3.07
CA VAL A 397 -14.47 3.11 -2.62
C VAL A 397 -15.49 1.96 -2.75
N GLY A 398 -15.37 1.14 -3.80
CA GLY A 398 -16.33 0.09 -4.13
C GLY A 398 -16.02 -1.28 -3.52
N ALA A 399 -14.77 -1.63 -3.38
CA ALA A 399 -14.33 -2.89 -2.78
C ALA A 399 -14.41 -2.80 -1.25
N LYS A 400 -15.58 -3.02 -0.68
CA LYS A 400 -15.80 -3.05 0.77
C LYS A 400 -14.75 -3.95 1.45
N GLY A 401 -13.64 -3.33 1.82
CA GLY A 401 -12.69 -3.96 2.69
C GLY A 401 -11.55 -4.79 2.05
N MET A 402 -11.37 -4.86 0.75
CA MET A 402 -10.25 -5.62 0.13
C MET A 402 -8.96 -4.78 0.10
N VAL A 403 -8.38 -4.53 1.27
CA VAL A 403 -7.18 -3.67 1.44
C VAL A 403 -5.97 -4.21 0.68
N ASN A 404 -5.80 -5.53 0.63
CA ASN A 404 -4.76 -6.22 -0.12
C ASN A 404 -4.85 -5.98 -1.64
N LEU A 405 -6.06 -5.95 -2.22
CA LEU A 405 -6.27 -5.66 -3.63
C LEU A 405 -6.00 -4.17 -3.94
N ILE A 406 -6.44 -3.28 -3.06
CA ILE A 406 -6.15 -1.83 -3.17
C ILE A 406 -4.65 -1.60 -3.12
N ALA A 407 -3.94 -2.28 -2.21
CA ALA A 407 -2.49 -2.21 -2.12
C ALA A 407 -1.80 -2.73 -3.39
N ALA A 408 -2.27 -3.84 -3.97
CA ALA A 408 -1.77 -4.36 -5.24
C ALA A 408 -1.98 -3.37 -6.41
N GLY A 409 -3.14 -2.70 -6.47
CA GLY A 409 -3.41 -1.62 -7.40
C GLY A 409 -2.48 -0.42 -7.21
N GLY A 410 -2.25 -0.02 -5.97
CA GLY A 410 -1.33 1.08 -5.60
C GLY A 410 0.12 0.79 -5.97
N VAL A 411 0.60 -0.43 -5.71
CA VAL A 411 1.95 -0.86 -6.15
C VAL A 411 2.05 -0.87 -7.66
N THR A 412 1.04 -1.39 -8.36
CA THR A 412 0.99 -1.38 -9.83
C THR A 412 1.04 0.06 -10.37
N MET A 413 0.34 1.00 -9.70
CA MET A 413 0.39 2.41 -10.06
C MET A 413 1.78 3.03 -9.88
N ALA A 414 2.59 2.56 -8.93
CA ALA A 414 3.95 3.07 -8.73
C ALA A 414 4.94 2.61 -9.83
N LEU A 415 4.72 1.44 -10.45
CA LEU A 415 5.68 0.84 -11.38
C LEU A 415 6.03 1.73 -12.60
N PRO A 416 5.08 2.31 -13.37
CA PRO A 416 5.42 3.15 -14.51
C PRO A 416 6.20 4.40 -14.13
N ALA A 417 5.90 5.02 -12.98
CA ALA A 417 6.64 6.19 -12.50
C ALA A 417 8.10 5.83 -12.13
N VAL A 418 8.29 4.69 -11.47
CA VAL A 418 9.62 4.16 -11.15
C VAL A 418 10.40 3.82 -12.42
N LEU A 419 9.77 3.12 -13.37
CA LEU A 419 10.40 2.77 -14.65
C LEU A 419 10.79 4.02 -15.43
N PHE A 420 9.90 5.01 -15.53
CA PHE A 420 10.21 6.27 -16.21
C PHE A 420 11.38 6.99 -15.55
N THR A 421 11.41 7.06 -14.22
CA THR A 421 12.52 7.66 -13.46
C THR A 421 13.85 6.94 -13.72
N ILE A 422 13.85 5.60 -13.76
CA ILE A 422 15.04 4.80 -14.07
C ILE A 422 15.55 5.09 -15.48
N LEU A 423 14.65 5.22 -16.45
CA LEU A 423 15.02 5.49 -17.84
C LEU A 423 15.73 6.84 -18.01
N ILE A 424 15.27 7.87 -17.31
CA ILE A 424 15.81 9.23 -17.45
C ILE A 424 16.89 9.58 -16.43
N ARG A 425 17.15 8.72 -15.42
CA ARG A 425 18.11 8.99 -14.32
C ARG A 425 19.49 9.44 -14.80
N LYS A 426 19.98 8.87 -15.91
CA LYS A 426 21.30 9.21 -16.46
C LYS A 426 21.42 10.69 -16.83
N TYR A 427 20.35 11.28 -17.37
CA TYR A 427 20.33 12.70 -17.72
C TYR A 427 20.25 13.61 -16.50
N ILE A 428 19.49 13.19 -15.47
CA ILE A 428 19.36 13.94 -14.21
C ILE A 428 20.72 13.98 -13.48
N LEU A 429 21.44 12.86 -13.45
CA LEU A 429 22.76 12.80 -12.81
C LEU A 429 23.79 13.71 -13.51
N GLN A 430 23.68 13.92 -14.82
CA GLN A 430 24.54 14.84 -15.56
C GLN A 430 24.32 16.31 -15.17
N MET A 431 23.12 16.68 -14.71
CA MET A 431 22.80 18.04 -14.23
C MET A 431 23.61 18.45 -12.97
N TRP A 432 23.95 17.48 -12.12
CA TRP A 432 24.65 17.73 -10.86
C TRP A 432 26.18 17.74 -10.99
N GLY A 433 26.68 17.86 -12.25
CA GLY A 433 28.13 17.92 -12.57
C GLY A 433 28.81 16.61 -12.17
N GLY A 434 29.01 15.76 -13.17
CA GLY A 434 29.82 14.56 -13.19
C GLY A 434 30.55 14.16 -11.90
N VAL A 435 29.84 13.67 -10.91
CA VAL A 435 30.44 12.77 -9.94
C VAL A 435 30.67 11.47 -10.71
N LYS A 436 31.88 11.32 -11.24
CA LYS A 436 32.37 10.00 -11.67
C LYS A 436 32.34 9.13 -10.41
N VAL A 437 31.40 8.22 -10.34
CA VAL A 437 31.42 7.06 -9.44
C VAL A 437 32.18 5.95 -10.15
#